data_76bfd41a7a0e364108e369540e425efd
#
_entry.id   76bfd41a7a0e364108e369540e425efd
#
_cell.length_a   1.000
_cell.length_b   1.000
_cell.length_c   1.000
_cell.angle_alpha   90.00
_cell.angle_beta   90.00
_cell.angle_gamma   90.00
#
_symmetry.space_group_name_H-M   'P 1'
#
loop_
_entity.id
_entity.type
_entity.pdbx_description
1 polymer ?
#
loop_
_entity_poly.entity_id
_entity_poly.type
_entity_poly.pdbx_seq_one_letter_code
_entity_poly.pdbx_strand_id
1 'polypeptide(L)'
;VANDIQASSDAEEVPQDKAEAPQTCEDIIARIKVLAEDPLNAPKEELDQLKQAFYKIHRATVEAAREAHITAGGAPEDFKVDTTQEEAYKAAMSVIKEKRAEQLREEERIREENALRKEAILDRIQAMVDNADKEQASYNDFKALQQEWKEVGEVSATKQTELWKRYQLLTERFYDILKLNIEFREYDFKKNLDAKNRLCEAAERLSE
;
A
#
# COMPACT_ATOMS: atom_id res chain seq x y z
N VAL A 1 6.99 -59.79 12.87
CA VAL A 1 7.66 -59.11 13.98
C VAL A 1 7.39 -57.61 13.81
N ALA A 2 6.42 -57.17 14.61
CA ALA A 2 6.01 -55.76 14.71
C ALA A 2 7.09 -54.95 15.45
N ASN A 3 7.27 -53.72 15.08
CA ASN A 3 7.83 -52.75 15.97
C ASN A 3 7.07 -51.39 15.81
N ASP A 4 6.27 -51.13 16.81
CA ASP A 4 5.60 -49.87 17.10
C ASP A 4 6.67 -48.81 17.43
N ILE A 5 6.63 -47.71 16.74
CA ILE A 5 7.30 -46.47 17.22
C ILE A 5 6.19 -45.44 17.39
N GLN A 6 5.77 -45.30 18.62
CA GLN A 6 4.92 -44.23 19.14
C GLN A 6 5.76 -42.93 19.19
N ALA A 7 5.46 -41.99 18.31
CA ALA A 7 5.96 -40.66 18.41
C ALA A 7 4.98 -39.83 19.28
N SER A 8 5.39 -39.54 20.50
CA SER A 8 4.73 -38.58 21.37
C SER A 8 4.97 -37.18 20.82
N SER A 9 3.90 -36.53 20.39
CA SER A 9 3.90 -35.10 20.09
C SER A 9 3.60 -34.35 21.39
N ASP A 10 4.64 -33.93 22.07
CA ASP A 10 4.54 -32.88 23.08
C ASP A 10 4.37 -31.53 22.33
N ALA A 11 3.11 -31.15 22.12
CA ALA A 11 2.78 -29.80 21.80
C ALA A 11 2.87 -28.99 23.11
N GLU A 12 3.94 -28.21 23.27
CA GLU A 12 4.01 -27.17 24.28
C GLU A 12 2.86 -26.18 24.03
N GLU A 13 1.82 -26.32 24.84
CA GLU A 13 0.82 -25.26 25.02
C GLU A 13 1.51 -24.02 25.59
N VAL A 14 1.71 -23.03 24.73
CA VAL A 14 2.04 -21.66 25.15
C VAL A 14 0.87 -21.18 26.00
N PRO A 15 1.07 -20.79 27.28
CA PRO A 15 -0.02 -20.26 28.09
C PRO A 15 -0.57 -19.00 27.44
N GLN A 16 -1.73 -19.05 26.85
CA GLN A 16 -2.52 -17.87 26.55
C GLN A 16 -2.86 -17.22 27.88
N ASP A 17 -2.16 -16.17 28.23
CA ASP A 17 -2.48 -15.27 29.31
C ASP A 17 -3.89 -14.72 29.05
N LYS A 18 -4.90 -15.37 29.62
CA LYS A 18 -6.27 -14.86 29.64
C LYS A 18 -6.24 -13.66 30.56
N ALA A 19 -5.91 -12.48 29.99
CA ALA A 19 -6.08 -11.22 30.68
C ALA A 19 -7.52 -11.22 31.27
N GLU A 20 -7.62 -11.17 32.59
CA GLU A 20 -8.92 -11.04 33.28
C GLU A 20 -9.67 -9.86 32.65
N ALA A 21 -10.96 -10.05 32.37
CA ALA A 21 -11.79 -9.01 31.79
C ALA A 21 -11.71 -7.75 32.66
N PRO A 22 -11.47 -6.56 32.11
CA PRO A 22 -11.26 -5.33 32.90
C PRO A 22 -12.48 -5.06 33.76
N GLN A 23 -12.25 -4.99 35.05
CA GLN A 23 -13.34 -4.85 36.07
C GLN A 23 -13.66 -3.40 36.38
N THR A 24 -12.76 -2.45 36.08
CA THR A 24 -12.90 -1.04 36.38
C THR A 24 -12.62 -0.14 35.19
N CYS A 25 -13.09 1.11 35.21
CA CYS A 25 -12.74 2.10 34.20
C CYS A 25 -11.22 2.35 34.14
N GLU A 26 -10.53 2.27 35.28
CA GLU A 26 -9.08 2.47 35.36
C GLU A 26 -8.32 1.36 34.66
N ASP A 27 -8.73 0.10 34.84
CA ASP A 27 -8.14 -1.05 34.14
C ASP A 27 -8.27 -0.92 32.61
N ILE A 28 -9.45 -0.47 32.17
CA ILE A 28 -9.71 -0.24 30.73
C ILE A 28 -8.81 0.88 30.19
N ILE A 29 -8.70 2.00 30.92
CA ILE A 29 -7.84 3.12 30.51
C ILE A 29 -6.37 2.67 30.48
N ALA A 30 -5.93 1.91 31.48
CA ALA A 30 -4.57 1.35 31.51
C ALA A 30 -4.32 0.43 30.30
N ARG A 31 -5.27 -0.44 29.96
CA ARG A 31 -5.16 -1.32 28.79
C ARG A 31 -5.10 -0.54 27.48
N ILE A 32 -5.93 0.50 27.33
CA ILE A 32 -5.90 1.36 26.12
C ILE A 32 -4.58 2.12 26.03
N LYS A 33 -3.98 2.56 27.13
CA LYS A 33 -2.66 3.20 27.13
C LYS A 33 -1.57 2.24 26.65
N VAL A 34 -1.61 0.98 27.06
CA VAL A 34 -0.69 -0.05 26.56
C VAL A 34 -0.89 -0.26 25.05
N LEU A 35 -2.14 -0.34 24.56
CA LEU A 35 -2.42 -0.43 23.13
C LEU A 35 -2.02 0.85 22.36
N ALA A 36 -1.96 2.00 23.02
CA ALA A 36 -1.50 3.25 22.44
C ALA A 36 0.02 3.35 22.29
N GLU A 37 0.80 2.44 22.87
CA GLU A 37 2.24 2.31 22.63
C GLU A 37 2.52 1.73 21.24
N ASP A 38 1.65 0.82 20.75
CA ASP A 38 1.67 0.29 19.38
C ASP A 38 0.29 0.42 18.71
N PRO A 39 -0.09 1.66 18.31
CA PRO A 39 -1.44 1.95 17.84
C PRO A 39 -1.82 1.26 16.55
N LEU A 40 -0.83 0.96 15.68
CA LEU A 40 -1.07 0.37 14.36
C LEU A 40 -1.44 -1.10 14.47
N ASN A 41 -0.83 -1.83 15.41
CA ASN A 41 -1.08 -3.24 15.66
C ASN A 41 -2.20 -3.50 16.68
N ALA A 42 -2.75 -2.45 17.34
CA ALA A 42 -3.82 -2.62 18.29
C ALA A 42 -5.08 -3.23 17.63
N PRO A 43 -5.61 -4.38 18.14
CA PRO A 43 -6.76 -5.05 17.52
C PRO A 43 -8.01 -4.17 17.58
N LYS A 44 -8.68 -4.00 16.43
CA LYS A 44 -9.91 -3.18 16.38
C LYS A 44 -11.02 -3.76 17.26
N GLU A 45 -11.16 -5.08 17.26
CA GLU A 45 -12.17 -5.78 18.05
C GLU A 45 -11.96 -5.58 19.55
N GLU A 46 -10.71 -5.63 20.02
CA GLU A 46 -10.37 -5.35 21.42
C GLU A 46 -10.70 -3.91 21.80
N LEU A 47 -10.36 -2.95 20.93
CA LEU A 47 -10.71 -1.54 21.17
C LEU A 47 -12.22 -1.30 21.23
N ASP A 48 -13.00 -1.97 20.38
CA ASP A 48 -14.46 -1.87 20.39
C ASP A 48 -15.07 -2.53 21.66
N GLN A 49 -14.51 -3.65 22.12
CA GLN A 49 -14.89 -4.29 23.38
C GLN A 49 -14.57 -3.40 24.60
N LEU A 50 -13.35 -2.85 24.66
CA LEU A 50 -12.95 -1.94 25.72
C LEU A 50 -13.81 -0.68 25.75
N LYS A 51 -14.19 -0.16 24.58
CA LYS A 51 -15.11 0.98 24.48
C LYS A 51 -16.49 0.66 25.07
N GLN A 52 -17.06 -0.49 24.70
CA GLN A 52 -18.36 -0.91 25.22
C GLN A 52 -18.31 -1.13 26.74
N ALA A 53 -17.26 -1.80 27.23
CA ALA A 53 -17.05 -2.07 28.65
C ALA A 53 -16.89 -0.74 29.44
N PHE A 54 -16.08 0.20 28.92
CA PHE A 54 -15.89 1.51 29.56
C PHE A 54 -17.21 2.23 29.77
N TYR A 55 -17.99 2.42 28.70
CA TYR A 55 -19.25 3.18 28.81
C TYR A 55 -20.29 2.46 29.66
N LYS A 56 -20.28 1.13 29.68
CA LYS A 56 -21.17 0.35 30.56
C LYS A 56 -20.82 0.59 32.03
N ILE A 57 -19.56 0.45 32.40
CA ILE A 57 -19.09 0.62 33.80
C ILE A 57 -19.22 2.09 34.22
N HIS A 58 -18.76 3.01 33.38
CA HIS A 58 -18.82 4.45 33.68
C HIS A 58 -20.27 4.94 33.95
N ARG A 59 -21.22 4.50 33.12
CA ARG A 59 -22.63 4.82 33.29
C ARG A 59 -23.16 4.30 34.63
N ALA A 60 -22.84 3.04 34.98
CA ALA A 60 -23.26 2.45 36.25
C ALA A 60 -22.65 3.20 37.47
N THR A 61 -21.37 3.60 37.35
CA THR A 61 -20.69 4.37 38.41
C THR A 61 -21.29 5.75 38.58
N VAL A 62 -21.60 6.45 37.50
CA VAL A 62 -22.24 7.78 37.55
C VAL A 62 -23.65 7.68 38.13
N GLU A 63 -24.44 6.67 37.78
CA GLU A 63 -25.79 6.50 38.34
C GLU A 63 -25.75 6.15 39.81
N ALA A 64 -24.86 5.26 40.25
CA ALA A 64 -24.66 4.95 41.64
C ALA A 64 -24.22 6.18 42.47
N ALA A 65 -23.32 7.01 41.93
CA ALA A 65 -22.89 8.25 42.58
C ALA A 65 -24.04 9.25 42.67
N ARG A 66 -24.89 9.35 41.66
CA ARG A 66 -26.08 10.20 41.66
C ARG A 66 -27.10 9.75 42.73
N GLU A 67 -27.38 8.45 42.80
CA GLU A 67 -28.27 7.88 43.81
C GLU A 67 -27.74 8.13 45.23
N ALA A 68 -26.42 7.93 45.42
CA ALA A 68 -25.79 8.23 46.73
C ALA A 68 -25.90 9.72 47.12
N HIS A 69 -25.72 10.65 46.16
CA HIS A 69 -25.89 12.08 46.38
C HIS A 69 -27.33 12.43 46.85
N ILE A 70 -28.34 11.86 46.17
CA ILE A 70 -29.74 12.07 46.48
C ILE A 70 -30.07 11.47 47.85
N THR A 71 -29.57 10.28 48.17
CA THR A 71 -29.77 9.59 49.46
C THR A 71 -29.14 10.37 50.60
N ALA A 72 -28.02 11.07 50.34
CA ALA A 72 -27.37 11.97 51.31
C ALA A 72 -28.09 13.31 51.50
N GLY A 73 -29.25 13.53 50.82
CA GLY A 73 -30.05 14.75 50.93
C GLY A 73 -29.68 15.85 49.95
N GLY A 74 -28.83 15.59 48.97
CA GLY A 74 -28.50 16.52 47.90
C GLY A 74 -29.62 16.64 46.87
N ALA A 75 -29.81 17.84 46.31
CA ALA A 75 -30.76 18.02 45.22
C ALA A 75 -30.24 17.37 43.92
N PRO A 76 -31.08 16.68 43.13
CA PRO A 76 -30.66 16.02 41.86
C PRO A 76 -30.02 16.96 40.86
N GLU A 77 -30.35 18.24 40.89
CA GLU A 77 -29.83 19.32 40.03
C GLU A 77 -28.42 19.81 40.42
N ASP A 78 -28.01 19.56 41.69
CA ASP A 78 -26.69 19.94 42.19
C ASP A 78 -25.62 18.84 41.92
N PHE A 79 -26.03 17.67 41.46
CA PHE A 79 -25.11 16.57 41.15
C PHE A 79 -24.25 16.90 39.94
N LYS A 80 -22.94 16.92 40.13
CA LYS A 80 -21.95 17.09 39.05
C LYS A 80 -21.29 15.75 38.74
N VAL A 81 -21.32 15.36 37.49
CA VAL A 81 -20.63 14.16 37.01
C VAL A 81 -19.12 14.42 37.05
N ASP A 82 -18.36 13.50 37.62
CA ASP A 82 -16.91 13.50 37.49
C ASP A 82 -16.52 13.01 36.09
N THR A 83 -15.95 13.89 35.26
CA THR A 83 -15.56 13.62 33.89
C THR A 83 -14.11 13.13 33.75
N THR A 84 -13.35 13.07 34.86
CA THR A 84 -11.92 12.77 34.86
C THR A 84 -11.59 11.46 34.17
N GLN A 85 -12.35 10.40 34.46
CA GLN A 85 -12.14 9.08 33.82
C GLN A 85 -12.52 9.09 32.32
N GLU A 86 -13.62 9.79 31.99
CA GLU A 86 -14.03 9.92 30.58
C GLU A 86 -13.04 10.73 29.77
N GLU A 87 -12.48 11.78 30.31
CA GLU A 87 -11.44 12.60 29.68
C GLU A 87 -10.13 11.77 29.46
N ALA A 88 -9.71 11.04 30.50
CA ALA A 88 -8.55 10.14 30.40
C ALA A 88 -8.75 9.04 29.36
N TYR A 89 -9.94 8.45 29.29
CA TYR A 89 -10.30 7.49 28.26
C TYR A 89 -10.26 8.10 26.85
N LYS A 90 -10.88 9.26 26.65
CA LYS A 90 -10.90 9.98 25.38
C LYS A 90 -9.49 10.36 24.93
N ALA A 91 -8.65 10.83 25.86
CA ALA A 91 -7.26 11.16 25.58
C ALA A 91 -6.46 9.94 25.10
N ALA A 92 -6.57 8.80 25.78
CA ALA A 92 -5.89 7.57 25.39
C ALA A 92 -6.37 7.05 24.01
N MET A 93 -7.68 7.09 23.75
CA MET A 93 -8.25 6.70 22.45
C MET A 93 -7.89 7.67 21.32
N SER A 94 -7.70 8.97 21.59
CA SER A 94 -7.32 9.95 20.56
C SER A 94 -5.92 9.70 20.04
N VAL A 95 -4.97 9.28 20.88
CA VAL A 95 -3.62 8.90 20.45
C VAL A 95 -3.66 7.80 19.40
N ILE A 96 -4.44 6.74 19.65
CA ILE A 96 -4.59 5.63 18.68
C ILE A 96 -5.19 6.13 17.36
N LYS A 97 -6.26 6.93 17.44
CA LYS A 97 -6.93 7.48 16.25
C LYS A 97 -6.02 8.38 15.43
N GLU A 98 -5.29 9.26 16.10
CA GLU A 98 -4.38 10.22 15.46
C GLU A 98 -3.25 9.49 14.72
N LYS A 99 -2.62 8.52 15.39
CA LYS A 99 -1.55 7.72 14.78
C LYS A 99 -2.02 6.90 13.58
N ARG A 100 -3.21 6.29 13.67
CA ARG A 100 -3.81 5.57 12.54
C ARG A 100 -4.18 6.51 11.38
N ALA A 101 -4.71 7.69 11.70
CA ALA A 101 -5.03 8.68 10.68
C ALA A 101 -3.77 9.27 10.03
N GLU A 102 -2.68 9.43 10.79
CA GLU A 102 -1.37 9.84 10.27
C GLU A 102 -0.80 8.79 9.31
N GLN A 103 -0.83 7.52 9.72
CA GLN A 103 -0.39 6.41 8.87
C GLN A 103 -1.17 6.34 7.55
N LEU A 104 -2.51 6.44 7.62
CA LEU A 104 -3.35 6.41 6.43
C LEU A 104 -3.05 7.57 5.48
N ARG A 105 -2.82 8.77 6.01
CA ARG A 105 -2.42 9.95 5.20
C ARG A 105 -1.07 9.77 4.55
N GLU A 106 -0.10 9.18 5.27
CA GLU A 106 1.23 8.90 4.73
C GLU A 106 1.18 7.85 3.62
N GLU A 107 0.40 6.77 3.80
CA GLU A 107 0.19 5.78 2.74
C GLU A 107 -0.45 6.39 1.48
N GLU A 108 -1.45 7.26 1.65
CA GLU A 108 -2.08 7.95 0.51
C GLU A 108 -1.09 8.90 -0.19
N ARG A 109 -0.28 9.64 0.57
CA ARG A 109 0.79 10.48 0.02
C ARG A 109 1.79 9.69 -0.81
N ILE A 110 2.21 8.51 -0.31
CA ILE A 110 3.11 7.62 -1.04
C ILE A 110 2.46 7.09 -2.32
N ARG A 111 1.17 6.74 -2.28
CA ARG A 111 0.42 6.29 -3.47
C ARG A 111 0.31 7.39 -4.52
N GLU A 112 0.09 8.63 -4.11
CA GLU A 112 0.07 9.79 -5.01
C GLU A 112 1.44 10.05 -5.63
N GLU A 113 2.52 10.03 -4.85
CA GLU A 113 3.89 10.14 -5.38
C GLU A 113 4.22 9.03 -6.38
N ASN A 114 3.86 7.81 -6.08
CA ASN A 114 4.04 6.68 -7.00
C ASN A 114 3.26 6.88 -8.30
N ALA A 115 2.04 7.42 -8.24
CA ALA A 115 1.26 7.74 -9.43
C ALA A 115 1.98 8.77 -10.31
N LEU A 116 2.48 9.86 -9.72
CA LEU A 116 3.25 10.88 -10.44
C LEU A 116 4.53 10.32 -11.08
N ARG A 117 5.24 9.43 -10.36
CA ARG A 117 6.44 8.76 -10.92
C ARG A 117 6.08 7.88 -12.11
N LYS A 118 4.98 7.11 -12.03
CA LYS A 118 4.50 6.30 -13.14
C LYS A 118 4.06 7.15 -14.33
N GLU A 119 3.35 8.26 -14.09
CA GLU A 119 2.98 9.21 -15.15
C GLU A 119 4.23 9.76 -15.86
N ALA A 120 5.26 10.18 -15.11
CA ALA A 120 6.51 10.66 -15.69
C ALA A 120 7.25 9.61 -16.54
N ILE A 121 7.22 8.34 -16.15
CA ILE A 121 7.77 7.25 -16.96
C ILE A 121 6.98 7.09 -18.26
N LEU A 122 5.64 7.14 -18.20
CA LEU A 122 4.79 7.07 -19.39
C LEU A 122 5.02 8.24 -20.34
N ASP A 123 5.24 9.44 -19.82
CA ASP A 123 5.55 10.62 -20.64
C ASP A 123 6.90 10.45 -21.35
N ARG A 124 7.90 9.86 -20.68
CA ARG A 124 9.20 9.52 -21.32
C ARG A 124 9.04 8.47 -22.40
N ILE A 125 8.25 7.42 -22.18
CA ILE A 125 7.95 6.41 -23.22
C ILE A 125 7.19 7.05 -24.37
N GLN A 126 6.21 7.90 -24.10
CA GLN A 126 5.47 8.64 -25.13
C GLN A 126 6.41 9.49 -25.98
N ALA A 127 7.33 10.23 -25.36
CA ALA A 127 8.32 11.01 -26.09
C ALA A 127 9.23 10.16 -26.97
N MET A 128 9.61 8.96 -26.54
CA MET A 128 10.37 8.02 -27.39
C MET A 128 9.56 7.55 -28.60
N VAL A 129 8.27 7.27 -28.41
CA VAL A 129 7.36 6.87 -29.49
C VAL A 129 7.17 8.01 -30.50
N ASP A 130 6.95 9.23 -30.01
CA ASP A 130 6.67 10.41 -30.84
C ASP A 130 7.90 10.91 -31.61
N ASN A 131 9.11 10.64 -31.13
CA ASN A 131 10.37 11.05 -31.76
C ASN A 131 11.10 9.90 -32.49
N ALA A 132 10.48 8.77 -32.64
CA ALA A 132 11.08 7.58 -33.22
C ALA A 132 11.57 7.76 -34.66
N ASP A 133 11.02 8.73 -35.40
CA ASP A 133 11.46 9.10 -36.76
C ASP A 133 12.74 9.94 -36.78
N LYS A 134 13.04 10.62 -35.67
CA LYS A 134 14.17 11.58 -35.57
C LYS A 134 15.38 11.00 -34.86
N GLU A 135 15.13 10.16 -33.88
CA GLU A 135 16.16 9.51 -33.09
C GLU A 135 15.89 8.00 -33.13
N GLN A 136 16.92 7.21 -33.36
CA GLN A 136 16.78 5.77 -33.31
C GLN A 136 16.33 5.35 -31.92
N ALA A 137 15.06 4.99 -31.79
CA ALA A 137 14.47 4.57 -30.50
C ALA A 137 15.34 3.47 -29.89
N SER A 138 15.99 3.80 -28.78
CA SER A 138 16.90 2.87 -28.10
C SER A 138 16.10 1.82 -27.33
N TYR A 139 16.22 0.57 -27.76
CA TYR A 139 15.64 -0.57 -27.05
C TYR A 139 16.14 -0.65 -25.59
N ASN A 140 17.40 -0.28 -25.35
CA ASN A 140 17.98 -0.32 -24.01
C ASN A 140 17.36 0.73 -23.09
N ASP A 141 17.10 1.95 -23.61
CA ASP A 141 16.46 3.00 -22.84
C ASP A 141 15.01 2.66 -22.52
N PHE A 142 14.29 2.08 -23.49
CA PHE A 142 12.94 1.58 -23.23
C PHE A 142 12.93 0.48 -22.16
N LYS A 143 13.89 -0.45 -22.21
CA LYS A 143 14.01 -1.50 -21.20
C LYS A 143 14.33 -0.96 -19.81
N ALA A 144 15.14 0.10 -19.73
CA ALA A 144 15.41 0.80 -18.48
C ALA A 144 14.13 1.44 -17.90
N LEU A 145 13.31 2.09 -18.74
CA LEU A 145 12.01 2.64 -18.34
C LEU A 145 11.03 1.56 -17.87
N GLN A 146 11.03 0.39 -18.50
CA GLN A 146 10.23 -0.75 -18.05
C GLN A 146 10.69 -1.25 -16.68
N GLN A 147 11.98 -1.21 -16.38
CA GLN A 147 12.51 -1.57 -15.09
C GLN A 147 12.13 -0.54 -14.03
N GLU A 148 12.32 0.76 -14.32
CA GLU A 148 11.85 1.85 -13.45
C GLU A 148 10.35 1.71 -13.13
N TRP A 149 9.51 1.38 -14.12
CA TRP A 149 8.08 1.16 -13.93
C TRP A 149 7.75 0.05 -12.92
N LYS A 150 8.51 -1.04 -12.94
CA LYS A 150 8.33 -2.17 -12.02
C LYS A 150 8.75 -1.85 -10.60
N GLU A 151 9.74 -0.97 -10.44
CA GLU A 151 10.28 -0.56 -9.14
C GLU A 151 9.40 0.46 -8.43
N VAL A 152 8.55 1.19 -9.15
CA VAL A 152 7.57 2.09 -8.55
C VAL A 152 6.50 1.30 -7.83
N GLY A 153 6.30 1.60 -6.54
CA GLY A 153 5.36 0.94 -5.66
C GLY A 153 3.89 1.08 -6.07
N GLU A 154 3.03 0.72 -5.14
CA GLU A 154 1.58 0.73 -5.34
C GLU A 154 1.02 2.13 -5.53
N VAL A 155 -0.05 2.22 -6.31
CA VAL A 155 -0.87 3.42 -6.53
C VAL A 155 -2.33 3.11 -6.18
N SER A 156 -3.19 4.12 -6.13
CA SER A 156 -4.62 3.89 -5.91
C SER A 156 -5.23 3.01 -7.01
N ALA A 157 -6.22 2.18 -6.68
CA ALA A 157 -6.84 1.23 -7.60
C ALA A 157 -7.39 1.88 -8.88
N THR A 158 -7.94 3.09 -8.76
CA THR A 158 -8.46 3.87 -9.89
C THR A 158 -7.33 4.28 -10.85
N LYS A 159 -6.26 4.85 -10.32
CA LYS A 159 -5.07 5.24 -11.07
C LYS A 159 -4.32 4.05 -11.67
N GLN A 160 -4.26 2.93 -10.96
CA GLN A 160 -3.61 1.71 -11.43
C GLN A 160 -4.17 1.23 -12.77
N THR A 161 -5.49 1.20 -12.91
CA THR A 161 -6.15 0.74 -14.13
C THR A 161 -5.88 1.69 -15.31
N GLU A 162 -5.92 3.00 -15.08
CA GLU A 162 -5.66 4.02 -16.10
C GLU A 162 -4.21 3.97 -16.59
N LEU A 163 -3.27 4.00 -15.64
CA LEU A 163 -1.84 3.97 -15.93
C LEU A 163 -1.43 2.68 -16.64
N TRP A 164 -2.02 1.55 -16.25
CA TRP A 164 -1.75 0.27 -16.90
C TRP A 164 -2.21 0.23 -18.35
N LYS A 165 -3.41 0.73 -18.65
CA LYS A 165 -3.92 0.82 -20.02
C LYS A 165 -3.01 1.69 -20.90
N ARG A 166 -2.58 2.84 -20.36
CA ARG A 166 -1.67 3.74 -21.08
C ARG A 166 -0.31 3.07 -21.31
N TYR A 167 0.22 2.38 -20.31
CA TYR A 167 1.46 1.63 -20.41
C TYR A 167 1.40 0.55 -21.50
N GLN A 168 0.35 -0.25 -21.55
CA GLN A 168 0.16 -1.28 -22.57
C GLN A 168 0.13 -0.67 -23.96
N LEU A 169 -0.66 0.38 -24.19
CA LEU A 169 -0.76 1.06 -25.48
C LEU A 169 0.60 1.61 -25.94
N LEU A 170 1.34 2.26 -25.05
CA LEU A 170 2.64 2.82 -25.40
C LEU A 170 3.70 1.74 -25.68
N THR A 171 3.64 0.66 -24.92
CA THR A 171 4.51 -0.50 -25.13
C THR A 171 4.26 -1.14 -26.48
N GLU A 172 3.00 -1.35 -26.87
CA GLU A 172 2.62 -1.87 -28.18
C GLU A 172 3.14 -0.97 -29.31
N ARG A 173 2.86 0.33 -29.23
CA ARG A 173 3.35 1.33 -30.21
C ARG A 173 4.87 1.33 -30.34
N PHE A 174 5.59 1.24 -29.23
CA PHE A 174 7.05 1.19 -29.25
C PHE A 174 7.55 -0.03 -30.01
N TYR A 175 6.99 -1.21 -29.78
CA TYR A 175 7.40 -2.43 -30.48
C TYR A 175 7.02 -2.40 -31.97
N ASP A 176 5.89 -1.82 -32.34
CA ASP A 176 5.51 -1.63 -33.75
C ASP A 176 6.53 -0.75 -34.49
N ILE A 177 6.95 0.35 -33.88
CA ILE A 177 7.99 1.24 -34.42
C ILE A 177 9.32 0.50 -34.54
N LEU A 178 9.71 -0.25 -33.53
CA LEU A 178 10.95 -1.01 -33.53
C LEU A 178 10.96 -2.03 -34.71
N LYS A 179 9.84 -2.73 -34.93
CA LYS A 179 9.66 -3.67 -36.01
C LYS A 179 9.77 -2.98 -37.37
N LEU A 180 9.08 -1.85 -37.55
CA LEU A 180 9.18 -1.06 -38.78
C LEU A 180 10.62 -0.61 -39.07
N ASN A 181 11.33 -0.13 -38.07
CA ASN A 181 12.74 0.29 -38.22
C ASN A 181 13.65 -0.85 -38.62
N ILE A 182 13.41 -2.07 -38.15
CA ILE A 182 14.15 -3.27 -38.55
C ILE A 182 13.83 -3.59 -40.02
N GLU A 183 12.57 -3.61 -40.41
CA GLU A 183 12.14 -3.90 -41.79
C GLU A 183 12.71 -2.87 -42.78
N PHE A 184 12.70 -1.57 -42.45
CA PHE A 184 13.34 -0.53 -43.29
C PHE A 184 14.84 -0.74 -43.43
N ARG A 185 15.54 -1.10 -42.38
CA ARG A 185 16.98 -1.37 -42.42
C ARG A 185 17.30 -2.58 -43.26
N GLU A 186 16.53 -3.66 -43.14
CA GLU A 186 16.68 -4.84 -43.97
C GLU A 186 16.44 -4.53 -45.45
N TYR A 187 15.42 -3.74 -45.76
CA TYR A 187 15.16 -3.28 -47.12
C TYR A 187 16.33 -2.46 -47.69
N ASP A 188 16.87 -1.51 -46.94
CA ASP A 188 18.00 -0.69 -47.34
C ASP A 188 19.27 -1.53 -47.55
N PHE A 189 19.53 -2.51 -46.70
CA PHE A 189 20.63 -3.44 -46.87
C PHE A 189 20.49 -4.24 -48.16
N LYS A 190 19.30 -4.77 -48.42
CA LYS A 190 19.03 -5.53 -49.67
C LYS A 190 19.21 -4.66 -50.90
N LYS A 191 18.65 -3.46 -50.92
CA LYS A 191 18.80 -2.50 -52.01
C LYS A 191 20.26 -2.12 -52.27
N ASN A 192 21.03 -1.88 -51.21
CA ASN A 192 22.44 -1.56 -51.29
C ASN A 192 23.27 -2.76 -51.80
N LEU A 193 22.92 -3.98 -51.36
CA LEU A 193 23.56 -5.21 -51.86
C LEU A 193 23.30 -5.39 -53.36
N ASP A 194 22.06 -5.24 -53.80
CA ASP A 194 21.68 -5.35 -55.22
C ASP A 194 22.42 -4.28 -56.06
N ALA A 195 22.54 -3.05 -55.57
CA ALA A 195 23.30 -2.01 -56.27
C ALA A 195 24.80 -2.33 -56.38
N LYS A 196 25.40 -2.84 -55.30
CA LYS A 196 26.82 -3.27 -55.29
C LYS A 196 27.05 -4.44 -56.20
N ASN A 197 26.18 -5.45 -56.25
CA ASN A 197 26.28 -6.59 -57.14
C ASN A 197 26.23 -6.15 -58.61
N ARG A 198 25.32 -5.25 -58.99
CA ARG A 198 25.25 -4.67 -60.33
C ARG A 198 26.56 -3.96 -60.75
N LEU A 199 27.18 -3.23 -59.80
CA LEU A 199 28.47 -2.57 -60.06
C LEU A 199 29.60 -3.60 -60.26
N CYS A 200 29.64 -4.66 -59.48
CA CYS A 200 30.59 -5.76 -59.61
C CYS A 200 30.42 -6.45 -60.95
N GLU A 201 29.20 -6.83 -61.34
CA GLU A 201 28.90 -7.45 -62.67
C GLU A 201 29.28 -6.53 -63.82
N ALA A 202 29.07 -5.22 -63.70
CA ALA A 202 29.48 -4.28 -64.77
C ALA A 202 31.00 -4.16 -64.83
N ALA A 203 31.74 -4.18 -63.76
CA ALA A 203 33.19 -4.16 -63.72
C ALA A 203 33.79 -5.44 -64.28
N GLU A 204 33.23 -6.61 -63.99
CA GLU A 204 33.64 -7.90 -64.54
C GLU A 204 33.50 -7.94 -66.08
N ARG A 205 32.38 -7.44 -66.60
CA ARG A 205 32.16 -7.35 -68.07
C ARG A 205 33.13 -6.40 -68.77
N LEU A 206 33.65 -5.40 -68.04
CA LEU A 206 34.66 -4.47 -68.65
C LEU A 206 36.09 -5.02 -68.57
N SER A 207 36.33 -6.07 -67.81
CA SER A 207 37.64 -6.73 -67.66
C SER A 207 37.84 -7.93 -68.58
N GLU A 208 36.77 -8.38 -69.23
CA GLU A 208 36.79 -9.37 -70.35
C GLU A 208 37.07 -8.68 -71.72
#